data_963da4c385c04e62ba215d9cef9a2f4a
#
_entry.id   963da4c385c04e62ba215d9cef9a2f4a
#
_cell.length_a   1.000
_cell.length_b   1.000
_cell.length_c   1.000
_cell.angle_alpha   90.00
_cell.angle_beta   90.00
_cell.angle_gamma   90.00
#
_symmetry.space_group_name_H-M   'P 1'
#
loop_
_entity.id
_entity.type
_entity.pdbx_description
1 polymer ?
#
loop_
_entity_poly.entity_id
_entity_poly.type
_entity_poly.pdbx_seq_one_letter_code
_entity_poly.pdbx_strand_id
1 'polypeptide(L)'
;MALIQMTLFEKPETNNHVADSYTGIYSMHKYWSKKPHNIIRDFILKYSKEHEIVVDPFCGSGISITESVFTNRKAIGIDINPSAIFITRQMLSKISSKDLTTAFKIIEYKCKDKINNNYLIRRDGKSFVGTHFYWENKTLTEVWYSRGKSKVVEKPTYEDIELAKSFNVTNIPYYYPKRNLFHNSRINANREQHVYDLFTPRNLTSLALLLDEINKISNQKIKDILKFIFTSSMGQASRMVFAVKRRGKYNGKSRLSERKEVGSWVIGYWIPKENFEINVWNCFENRFKKVLKAKKKQEGNGYLLDEAKDFSELSQGNKNLLLLNESVISALKKIPNDSVDYIITDPPHGNRIPYLELSMMWNEWLCHNVNYDDEIIVSESKDRKKDLDNYNALLKESLNQIDRVLKPNRYFSFIFNSIDDDTWINLVNLLNSFSFDLEKVETLGYSANSVVQDNREGGLKTDFIFTFRKNPANIKNKIELLTINKKKNQINEKIDECIIKSKNGLEMYEIINYLVMEFFKKNKFFKLSEVLNIIKEDYSKVDNKWMKKEIVK
;
A
#
# COMPACT_ATOMS: atom_id res chain seq x y z
N MET A 1 20.32 23.24 53.36
CA MET A 1 20.24 21.96 52.63
C MET A 1 19.48 22.18 51.35
N ALA A 2 20.18 22.35 50.26
CA ALA A 2 19.60 22.59 48.94
C ALA A 2 19.37 21.24 48.26
N LEU A 3 18.12 20.91 47.98
CA LEU A 3 17.74 19.80 47.12
C LEU A 3 18.12 20.10 45.70
N ILE A 4 19.13 19.39 45.19
CA ILE A 4 19.47 19.36 43.78
C ILE A 4 18.35 18.58 43.08
N GLN A 5 17.51 19.30 42.34
CA GLN A 5 16.60 18.71 41.36
C GLN A 5 17.45 18.04 40.27
N MET A 6 17.46 16.70 40.27
CA MET A 6 17.93 15.93 39.15
C MET A 6 17.00 16.20 37.97
N THR A 7 17.48 16.97 36.99
CA THR A 7 16.88 17.12 35.67
C THR A 7 16.71 15.73 35.04
N LEU A 8 15.47 15.39 34.79
CA LEU A 8 15.06 14.24 33.97
C LEU A 8 15.82 14.27 32.66
N PHE A 9 16.61 13.23 32.40
CA PHE A 9 17.28 13.03 31.12
C PHE A 9 16.26 13.06 30.01
N GLU A 10 16.34 14.07 29.14
CA GLU A 10 15.62 14.10 27.89
C GLU A 10 15.97 12.82 27.11
N LYS A 11 14.92 12.05 26.77
CA LYS A 11 15.07 10.98 25.77
C LYS A 11 15.70 11.61 24.53
N PRO A 12 16.70 10.98 23.89
CA PRO A 12 17.19 11.49 22.63
C PRO A 12 15.98 11.72 21.73
N GLU A 13 15.87 12.91 21.11
CA GLU A 13 14.86 13.23 20.12
C GLU A 13 14.99 12.28 18.92
N THR A 14 14.59 11.04 19.10
CA THR A 14 14.13 10.23 17.98
C THR A 14 12.77 10.83 17.66
N ASN A 15 12.69 11.69 16.65
CA ASN A 15 11.42 12.13 16.05
C ASN A 15 10.75 10.91 15.42
N ASN A 16 10.31 9.97 16.27
CA ASN A 16 9.54 8.81 15.87
C ASN A 16 8.10 9.29 15.73
N HIS A 17 7.73 9.66 14.51
CA HIS A 17 6.33 9.89 14.18
C HIS A 17 5.54 8.61 14.44
N VAL A 18 4.56 8.67 15.35
CA VAL A 18 3.67 7.55 15.64
C VAL A 18 2.56 7.52 14.61
N ALA A 19 2.48 6.43 13.86
CA ALA A 19 1.50 6.26 12.81
C ALA A 19 0.11 5.93 13.36
N ASP A 20 -0.91 6.60 12.85
CA ASP A 20 -2.31 6.28 13.09
C ASP A 20 -2.74 5.05 12.28
N SER A 21 -3.71 4.30 12.80
CA SER A 21 -4.34 3.22 12.06
C SER A 21 -5.22 3.77 10.93
N TYR A 22 -5.32 2.99 9.82
CA TYR A 22 -6.16 3.37 8.69
C TYR A 22 -7.66 3.26 9.04
N THR A 23 -8.31 4.39 9.23
CA THR A 23 -9.75 4.50 9.50
C THR A 23 -10.45 5.37 8.45
N GLY A 24 -11.77 5.45 8.49
CA GLY A 24 -12.56 6.31 7.61
C GLY A 24 -12.25 6.04 6.13
N ILE A 25 -12.00 7.11 5.36
CA ILE A 25 -11.75 7.04 3.92
C ILE A 25 -10.50 6.24 3.57
N TYR A 26 -9.44 6.27 4.41
CA TYR A 26 -8.19 5.54 4.18
C TYR A 26 -8.35 4.03 4.28
N SER A 27 -9.45 3.54 4.87
CA SER A 27 -9.77 2.12 5.01
C SER A 27 -10.75 1.59 3.95
N MET A 28 -11.27 2.44 3.05
CA MET A 28 -12.30 2.05 2.07
C MET A 28 -11.79 1.05 1.03
N HIS A 29 -10.56 1.19 0.59
CA HIS A 29 -9.94 0.30 -0.40
C HIS A 29 -8.56 -0.14 0.03
N LYS A 30 -8.14 -1.36 -0.29
CA LYS A 30 -6.77 -1.84 -0.09
C LYS A 30 -5.88 -1.31 -1.22
N TYR A 31 -4.68 -0.90 -0.86
CA TYR A 31 -3.59 -0.61 -1.79
C TYR A 31 -2.28 -0.94 -1.09
N TRP A 32 -1.24 -1.26 -1.83
CA TRP A 32 0.03 -1.69 -1.26
C TRP A 32 0.84 -0.51 -0.79
N SER A 33 1.64 -0.70 0.26
CA SER A 33 2.62 0.29 0.77
C SER A 33 2.02 1.66 1.15
N LYS A 34 0.76 1.70 1.60
CA LYS A 34 0.16 2.96 2.08
C LYS A 34 0.99 3.57 3.19
N LYS A 35 1.21 4.89 3.13
CA LYS A 35 1.90 5.65 4.18
C LYS A 35 0.90 6.16 5.23
N PRO A 36 1.31 6.32 6.51
CA PRO A 36 0.46 6.87 7.55
C PRO A 36 0.02 8.30 7.23
N HIS A 37 -1.29 8.52 7.19
CA HIS A 37 -1.87 9.79 6.74
C HIS A 37 -1.53 10.96 7.67
N ASN A 38 -1.49 10.74 9.00
CA ASN A 38 -1.12 11.75 9.97
C ASN A 38 0.31 12.24 9.78
N ILE A 39 1.26 11.35 9.54
CA ILE A 39 2.66 11.73 9.30
C ILE A 39 2.80 12.52 8.00
N ILE A 40 2.18 12.05 6.92
CA ILE A 40 2.20 12.77 5.63
C ILE A 40 1.58 14.16 5.78
N ARG A 41 0.48 14.30 6.55
CA ARG A 41 -0.12 15.61 6.88
C ARG A 41 0.88 16.54 7.56
N ASP A 42 1.60 16.04 8.58
CA ASP A 42 2.57 16.85 9.32
C ASP A 42 3.67 17.39 8.40
N PHE A 43 4.16 16.57 7.46
CA PHE A 43 5.13 17.01 6.45
C PHE A 43 4.56 18.08 5.50
N ILE A 44 3.32 17.90 5.02
CA ILE A 44 2.65 18.87 4.15
C ILE A 44 2.47 20.21 4.89
N LEU A 45 2.03 20.19 6.15
CA LEU A 45 1.87 21.39 6.96
C LEU A 45 3.20 22.09 7.24
N LYS A 46 4.27 21.34 7.46
CA LYS A 46 5.60 21.85 7.78
C LYS A 46 6.30 22.51 6.58
N TYR A 47 6.17 21.92 5.38
CA TYR A 47 6.94 22.32 4.21
C TYR A 47 6.13 23.08 3.14
N SER A 48 4.85 23.30 3.36
CA SER A 48 3.99 24.10 2.48
C SER A 48 3.00 24.97 3.25
N LYS A 49 2.47 26.00 2.58
CA LYS A 49 1.42 26.88 3.09
C LYS A 49 0.09 26.61 2.39
N GLU A 50 -0.99 27.15 2.91
CA GLU A 50 -2.29 27.10 2.25
C GLU A 50 -2.21 27.68 0.83
N HIS A 51 -2.96 27.08 -0.09
CA HIS A 51 -3.02 27.43 -1.51
C HIS A 51 -1.74 27.20 -2.32
N GLU A 52 -0.64 26.77 -1.68
CA GLU A 52 0.57 26.34 -2.40
C GLU A 52 0.36 25.00 -3.10
N ILE A 53 1.14 24.76 -4.15
CA ILE A 53 1.05 23.54 -4.98
C ILE A 53 1.94 22.45 -4.39
N VAL A 54 1.29 21.35 -3.98
CA VAL A 54 1.95 20.13 -3.50
C VAL A 54 1.81 19.04 -4.56
N VAL A 55 2.92 18.42 -4.93
CA VAL A 55 2.97 17.32 -5.93
C VAL A 55 3.40 16.01 -5.29
N ASP A 56 2.70 14.94 -5.62
CA ASP A 56 3.19 13.58 -5.42
C ASP A 56 3.27 12.87 -6.78
N PRO A 57 4.49 12.71 -7.33
CA PRO A 57 4.69 12.09 -8.63
C PRO A 57 4.54 10.56 -8.65
N PHE A 58 4.33 9.92 -7.49
CA PHE A 58 4.05 8.48 -7.33
C PHE A 58 2.93 8.29 -6.30
N CYS A 59 1.77 8.92 -6.53
CA CYS A 59 0.77 9.14 -5.48
C CYS A 59 0.08 7.85 -4.98
N GLY A 60 0.18 6.73 -5.69
CA GLY A 60 -0.42 5.46 -5.31
C GLY A 60 -1.90 5.60 -4.91
N SER A 61 -2.24 5.26 -3.67
CA SER A 61 -3.60 5.40 -3.17
C SER A 61 -4.00 6.83 -2.77
N GLY A 62 -3.15 7.83 -3.03
CA GLY A 62 -3.47 9.25 -2.86
C GLY A 62 -3.53 9.76 -1.42
N ILE A 63 -2.74 9.20 -0.51
CA ILE A 63 -2.67 9.71 0.87
C ILE A 63 -2.18 11.16 0.89
N SER A 64 -1.04 11.44 0.24
CA SER A 64 -0.45 12.77 0.11
C SER A 64 -1.39 13.78 -0.55
N ILE A 65 -2.09 13.35 -1.59
CA ILE A 65 -3.05 14.17 -2.32
C ILE A 65 -4.27 14.49 -1.44
N THR A 66 -4.78 13.49 -0.74
CA THR A 66 -5.93 13.66 0.17
C THR A 66 -5.60 14.63 1.31
N GLU A 67 -4.42 14.47 1.93
CA GLU A 67 -3.99 15.34 3.02
C GLU A 67 -3.68 16.77 2.52
N SER A 68 -3.15 16.93 1.31
CA SER A 68 -2.96 18.25 0.69
C SER A 68 -4.28 18.96 0.49
N VAL A 69 -5.29 18.29 -0.09
CA VAL A 69 -6.63 18.87 -0.26
C VAL A 69 -7.29 19.21 1.10
N PHE A 70 -7.18 18.32 2.09
CA PHE A 70 -7.78 18.53 3.41
C PHE A 70 -7.12 19.66 4.21
N THR A 71 -5.91 20.04 3.85
CA THR A 71 -5.16 21.13 4.47
C THR A 71 -5.12 22.40 3.60
N ASN A 72 -6.07 22.55 2.67
CA ASN A 72 -6.23 23.70 1.76
C ASN A 72 -5.04 23.96 0.82
N ARG A 73 -4.31 22.92 0.43
CA ARG A 73 -3.27 23.00 -0.63
C ARG A 73 -3.88 22.65 -1.98
N LYS A 74 -3.25 23.13 -3.05
CA LYS A 74 -3.50 22.64 -4.40
C LYS A 74 -2.68 21.37 -4.62
N ALA A 75 -3.34 20.26 -4.93
CA ALA A 75 -2.70 18.94 -5.00
C ALA A 75 -2.57 18.45 -6.44
N ILE A 76 -1.40 17.97 -6.82
CA ILE A 76 -1.15 17.26 -8.08
C ILE A 76 -0.74 15.83 -7.77
N GLY A 77 -1.57 14.87 -8.16
CA GLY A 77 -1.27 13.44 -8.03
C GLY A 77 -0.98 12.82 -9.39
N ILE A 78 0.16 12.16 -9.50
CA ILE A 78 0.58 11.45 -10.70
C ILE A 78 0.77 9.98 -10.36
N ASP A 79 0.23 9.09 -11.18
CA ASP A 79 0.54 7.67 -11.10
C ASP A 79 0.27 7.01 -12.45
N ILE A 80 1.19 6.14 -12.87
CA ILE A 80 1.04 5.37 -14.10
C ILE A 80 -0.07 4.31 -13.98
N ASN A 81 -0.39 3.89 -12.75
CA ASN A 81 -1.40 2.89 -12.47
C ASN A 81 -2.81 3.48 -12.49
N PRO A 82 -3.66 3.14 -13.47
CA PRO A 82 -5.04 3.65 -13.53
C PRO A 82 -5.85 3.38 -12.25
N SER A 83 -5.63 2.20 -11.61
CA SER A 83 -6.30 1.88 -10.34
C SER A 83 -5.88 2.81 -9.20
N ALA A 84 -4.64 3.30 -9.17
CA ALA A 84 -4.17 4.27 -8.18
C ALA A 84 -4.93 5.59 -8.30
N ILE A 85 -4.97 6.15 -9.50
CA ILE A 85 -5.70 7.40 -9.81
C ILE A 85 -7.20 7.23 -9.55
N PHE A 86 -7.77 6.08 -9.96
CA PHE A 86 -9.17 5.78 -9.68
C PHE A 86 -9.47 5.75 -8.18
N ILE A 87 -8.65 5.05 -7.39
CA ILE A 87 -8.79 4.96 -5.92
C ILE A 87 -8.68 6.35 -5.29
N THR A 88 -7.66 7.14 -5.67
CA THR A 88 -7.44 8.50 -5.18
C THR A 88 -8.65 9.38 -5.45
N ARG A 89 -9.17 9.37 -6.68
CA ARG A 89 -10.37 10.15 -7.06
C ARG A 89 -11.59 9.73 -6.25
N GLN A 90 -11.81 8.42 -6.06
CA GLN A 90 -12.96 7.95 -5.29
C GLN A 90 -12.83 8.22 -3.78
N MET A 91 -11.62 8.21 -3.22
CA MET A 91 -11.40 8.62 -1.83
C MET A 91 -11.81 10.07 -1.60
N LEU A 92 -11.43 10.98 -2.49
CA LEU A 92 -11.73 12.40 -2.40
C LEU A 92 -13.17 12.75 -2.82
N SER A 93 -13.79 11.99 -3.73
CA SER A 93 -15.09 12.33 -4.32
C SER A 93 -16.16 12.62 -3.27
N LYS A 94 -16.85 13.74 -3.42
CA LYS A 94 -18.03 14.10 -2.63
C LYS A 94 -19.25 13.43 -3.24
N ILE A 95 -19.79 12.45 -2.55
CA ILE A 95 -20.96 11.65 -2.97
C ILE A 95 -22.00 11.75 -1.87
N SER A 96 -23.23 12.11 -2.22
CA SER A 96 -24.37 12.09 -1.29
C SER A 96 -24.61 10.66 -0.80
N SER A 97 -24.60 10.48 0.50
CA SER A 97 -24.88 9.18 1.12
C SER A 97 -26.29 8.69 0.81
N LYS A 98 -27.25 9.61 0.60
CA LYS A 98 -28.61 9.33 0.16
C LYS A 98 -28.61 8.75 -1.26
N ASP A 99 -27.93 9.42 -2.20
CA ASP A 99 -27.88 8.99 -3.61
C ASP A 99 -27.15 7.64 -3.74
N LEU A 100 -26.05 7.49 -3.00
CA LEU A 100 -25.31 6.22 -2.96
C LEU A 100 -26.16 5.08 -2.40
N THR A 101 -26.96 5.35 -1.34
CA THR A 101 -27.89 4.36 -0.76
C THR A 101 -29.01 4.01 -1.75
N THR A 102 -29.55 5.00 -2.44
CA THR A 102 -30.59 4.77 -3.47
C THR A 102 -30.07 3.91 -4.60
N ALA A 103 -28.90 4.22 -5.12
CA ALA A 103 -28.27 3.44 -6.17
C ALA A 103 -27.95 1.99 -5.73
N PHE A 104 -27.47 1.82 -4.51
CA PHE A 104 -27.23 0.49 -3.95
C PHE A 104 -28.54 -0.35 -3.88
N LYS A 105 -29.66 0.25 -3.47
CA LYS A 105 -30.96 -0.45 -3.45
C LYS A 105 -31.42 -0.88 -4.85
N ILE A 106 -31.11 -0.09 -5.88
CA ILE A 106 -31.39 -0.47 -7.28
C ILE A 106 -30.58 -1.71 -7.65
N ILE A 107 -29.27 -1.71 -7.34
CA ILE A 107 -28.40 -2.88 -7.59
C ILE A 107 -28.87 -4.08 -6.74
N GLU A 108 -29.20 -3.87 -5.48
CA GLU A 108 -29.75 -4.90 -4.59
C GLU A 108 -30.98 -5.58 -5.21
N TYR A 109 -31.95 -4.80 -5.65
CA TYR A 109 -33.18 -5.31 -6.29
C TYR A 109 -32.91 -6.09 -7.58
N LYS A 110 -31.95 -5.61 -8.40
CA LYS A 110 -31.67 -6.22 -9.72
C LYS A 110 -30.85 -7.49 -9.65
N CYS A 111 -29.93 -7.64 -8.72
CA CYS A 111 -28.97 -8.75 -8.74
C CYS A 111 -28.82 -9.55 -7.45
N LYS A 112 -29.27 -9.08 -6.27
CA LYS A 112 -29.09 -9.82 -5.01
C LYS A 112 -29.65 -11.23 -5.06
N ASP A 113 -30.91 -11.39 -5.46
CA ASP A 113 -31.57 -12.70 -5.50
C ASP A 113 -30.94 -13.61 -6.56
N LYS A 114 -30.60 -13.04 -7.73
CA LYS A 114 -29.90 -13.80 -8.79
C LYS A 114 -28.54 -14.30 -8.31
N ILE A 115 -27.77 -13.45 -7.63
CA ILE A 115 -26.48 -13.84 -7.05
C ILE A 115 -26.68 -14.87 -5.94
N ASN A 116 -27.60 -14.63 -5.00
CA ASN A 116 -27.85 -15.53 -3.87
C ASN A 116 -28.34 -16.92 -4.32
N ASN A 117 -29.07 -17.00 -5.41
CA ASN A 117 -29.51 -18.29 -6.01
C ASN A 117 -28.29 -19.15 -6.43
N ASN A 118 -27.17 -18.56 -6.77
CA ASN A 118 -25.92 -19.28 -7.04
C ASN A 118 -25.36 -19.99 -5.79
N TYR A 119 -25.80 -19.62 -4.59
CA TYR A 119 -25.30 -20.12 -3.30
C TYR A 119 -26.37 -20.79 -2.45
N LEU A 120 -27.45 -21.29 -3.07
CA LEU A 120 -28.53 -21.94 -2.35
C LEU A 120 -28.06 -23.23 -1.67
N ILE A 121 -28.51 -23.43 -0.44
CA ILE A 121 -28.31 -24.61 0.38
C ILE A 121 -29.69 -25.12 0.77
N ARG A 122 -30.00 -26.37 0.44
CA ARG A 122 -31.31 -27.00 0.74
C ARG A 122 -31.16 -27.96 1.92
N ARG A 123 -31.98 -27.77 2.97
CA ARG A 123 -31.99 -28.60 4.17
C ARG A 123 -33.41 -28.72 4.70
N ASP A 124 -33.86 -29.94 4.98
CA ASP A 124 -35.17 -30.22 5.58
C ASP A 124 -36.33 -29.53 4.82
N GLY A 125 -36.28 -29.57 3.48
CA GLY A 125 -37.30 -28.93 2.63
C GLY A 125 -37.23 -27.39 2.60
N LYS A 126 -36.27 -26.76 3.29
CA LYS A 126 -36.08 -25.30 3.32
C LYS A 126 -34.85 -24.90 2.54
N SER A 127 -34.90 -23.69 1.96
CA SER A 127 -33.75 -23.08 1.27
C SER A 127 -33.11 -22.01 2.12
N PHE A 128 -31.78 -22.02 2.18
CA PHE A 128 -30.93 -21.04 2.84
C PHE A 128 -29.90 -20.47 1.84
N VAL A 129 -29.37 -19.29 2.12
CA VAL A 129 -28.30 -18.72 1.32
C VAL A 129 -26.97 -19.01 2.00
N GLY A 130 -26.09 -19.71 1.29
CA GLY A 130 -24.72 -19.96 1.73
C GLY A 130 -23.91 -18.67 1.79
N THR A 131 -23.13 -18.52 2.87
CA THR A 131 -22.30 -17.34 3.10
C THR A 131 -20.82 -17.61 2.81
N HIS A 132 -20.33 -18.81 3.18
CA HIS A 132 -18.97 -19.25 3.00
C HIS A 132 -18.94 -20.73 2.64
N PHE A 133 -18.01 -21.09 1.76
CA PHE A 133 -17.77 -22.45 1.28
C PHE A 133 -16.28 -22.73 1.45
N TYR A 134 -15.96 -23.77 2.22
CA TYR A 134 -14.58 -24.09 2.50
C TYR A 134 -14.09 -25.21 1.59
N TRP A 135 -12.99 -24.96 0.91
CA TRP A 135 -12.38 -25.83 -0.06
C TRP A 135 -11.03 -26.34 0.43
N GLU A 136 -10.82 -27.66 0.34
CA GLU A 136 -9.53 -28.32 0.56
C GLU A 136 -9.08 -29.03 -0.72
N ASN A 137 -7.92 -28.66 -1.27
CA ASN A 137 -7.40 -29.27 -2.49
C ASN A 137 -8.43 -29.38 -3.62
N LYS A 138 -9.21 -28.33 -3.88
CA LYS A 138 -10.28 -28.26 -4.88
C LYS A 138 -11.55 -29.08 -4.53
N THR A 139 -11.63 -29.66 -3.34
CA THR A 139 -12.81 -30.37 -2.85
C THR A 139 -13.58 -29.47 -1.88
N LEU A 140 -14.87 -29.31 -2.07
CA LEU A 140 -15.76 -28.61 -1.14
C LEU A 140 -15.97 -29.51 0.09
N THR A 141 -15.61 -29.05 1.30
CA THR A 141 -15.64 -29.84 2.54
C THR A 141 -16.55 -29.26 3.61
N GLU A 142 -16.86 -27.93 3.57
CA GLU A 142 -17.81 -27.31 4.49
C GLU A 142 -18.65 -26.25 3.78
N VAL A 143 -19.90 -26.13 4.22
CA VAL A 143 -20.83 -25.06 3.83
C VAL A 143 -21.29 -24.30 5.08
N TRP A 144 -21.32 -22.97 4.99
CA TRP A 144 -21.72 -22.10 6.08
C TRP A 144 -22.93 -21.26 5.67
N TYR A 145 -23.94 -21.22 6.51
CA TYR A 145 -25.15 -20.42 6.31
C TYR A 145 -25.74 -19.98 7.65
N SER A 146 -26.81 -19.17 7.61
CA SER A 146 -27.49 -18.72 8.82
C SER A 146 -28.88 -19.37 8.90
N ARG A 147 -29.21 -19.94 10.05
CA ARG A 147 -30.56 -20.39 10.41
C ARG A 147 -31.09 -19.48 11.53
N GLY A 148 -31.86 -18.47 11.14
CA GLY A 148 -32.20 -17.36 12.03
C GLY A 148 -30.98 -16.56 12.44
N LYS A 149 -30.72 -16.43 13.74
CA LYS A 149 -29.53 -15.74 14.27
C LYS A 149 -28.29 -16.65 14.43
N SER A 150 -28.46 -17.96 14.24
CA SER A 150 -27.40 -18.95 14.47
C SER A 150 -26.63 -19.22 13.18
N LYS A 151 -25.29 -19.21 13.28
CA LYS A 151 -24.41 -19.67 12.22
C LYS A 151 -24.37 -21.20 12.23
N VAL A 152 -24.63 -21.81 11.09
CA VAL A 152 -24.51 -23.26 10.86
C VAL A 152 -23.27 -23.52 10.01
N VAL A 153 -22.50 -24.55 10.39
CA VAL A 153 -21.33 -25.07 9.68
C VAL A 153 -21.49 -26.58 9.58
N GLU A 154 -21.54 -27.09 8.37
CA GLU A 154 -21.73 -28.52 8.15
C GLU A 154 -21.09 -29.03 6.87
N LYS A 155 -21.03 -30.36 6.70
CA LYS A 155 -20.55 -30.98 5.46
C LYS A 155 -21.52 -30.69 4.31
N PRO A 156 -20.98 -30.50 3.06
CA PRO A 156 -21.83 -30.30 1.90
C PRO A 156 -22.63 -31.60 1.58
N THR A 157 -23.84 -31.43 1.09
CA THR A 157 -24.58 -32.52 0.47
C THR A 157 -24.18 -32.69 -1.00
N TYR A 158 -24.68 -33.75 -1.63
CA TYR A 158 -24.50 -33.95 -3.07
C TYR A 158 -25.01 -32.75 -3.89
N GLU A 159 -26.17 -32.22 -3.54
CA GLU A 159 -26.78 -31.06 -4.21
C GLU A 159 -25.91 -29.81 -4.11
N ASP A 160 -25.27 -29.55 -2.95
CA ASP A 160 -24.37 -28.42 -2.75
C ASP A 160 -23.14 -28.52 -3.67
N ILE A 161 -22.60 -29.74 -3.80
CA ILE A 161 -21.43 -30.03 -4.63
C ILE A 161 -21.80 -29.87 -6.11
N GLU A 162 -22.92 -30.42 -6.54
CA GLU A 162 -23.37 -30.33 -7.93
C GLU A 162 -23.69 -28.88 -8.31
N LEU A 163 -24.36 -28.11 -7.44
CA LEU A 163 -24.56 -26.68 -7.68
C LEU A 163 -23.22 -25.94 -7.83
N ALA A 164 -22.24 -26.23 -6.98
CA ALA A 164 -20.93 -25.58 -7.09
C ALA A 164 -20.19 -25.93 -8.39
N LYS A 165 -20.35 -27.17 -8.89
CA LYS A 165 -19.74 -27.65 -10.14
C LYS A 165 -20.51 -27.26 -11.41
N SER A 166 -21.78 -26.87 -11.30
CA SER A 166 -22.62 -26.51 -12.45
C SER A 166 -22.18 -25.24 -13.17
N PHE A 167 -21.34 -24.41 -12.52
CA PHE A 167 -20.83 -23.18 -13.10
C PHE A 167 -19.63 -23.45 -14.00
N ASN A 168 -19.69 -22.90 -15.21
CA ASN A 168 -18.60 -22.99 -16.18
C ASN A 168 -18.24 -21.59 -16.69
N VAL A 169 -16.95 -21.32 -16.76
CA VAL A 169 -16.40 -20.03 -17.22
C VAL A 169 -16.86 -19.71 -18.65
N THR A 170 -16.97 -20.73 -19.52
CA THR A 170 -17.40 -20.55 -20.93
C THR A 170 -18.85 -20.09 -21.10
N ASN A 171 -19.69 -20.28 -20.08
CA ASN A 171 -21.13 -19.99 -20.16
C ASN A 171 -21.52 -18.67 -19.50
N ILE A 172 -20.55 -17.82 -19.12
CA ILE A 172 -20.83 -16.51 -18.52
C ILE A 172 -21.24 -15.51 -19.62
N PRO A 173 -22.48 -14.98 -19.60
CA PRO A 173 -22.96 -14.09 -20.66
C PRO A 173 -22.53 -12.64 -20.48
N TYR A 174 -21.75 -12.33 -19.45
CA TYR A 174 -21.30 -11.00 -19.08
C TYR A 174 -19.79 -10.88 -19.29
N TYR A 175 -19.29 -9.64 -19.32
CA TYR A 175 -17.86 -9.39 -19.35
C TYR A 175 -17.16 -9.93 -18.09
N TYR A 176 -16.04 -10.59 -18.29
CA TYR A 176 -15.04 -10.92 -17.26
C TYR A 176 -13.62 -10.88 -17.87
N PRO A 177 -12.56 -10.62 -17.09
CA PRO A 177 -11.20 -10.48 -17.62
C PRO A 177 -10.62 -11.83 -18.02
N LYS A 178 -10.03 -11.88 -19.25
CA LYS A 178 -9.43 -13.08 -19.84
C LYS A 178 -7.90 -13.00 -19.95
N ARG A 179 -7.29 -11.91 -19.49
CA ARG A 179 -5.85 -11.71 -19.62
C ARG A 179 -5.07 -12.64 -18.70
N ASN A 180 -3.95 -13.17 -19.22
CA ASN A 180 -2.98 -13.92 -18.43
C ASN A 180 -2.23 -12.99 -17.47
N LEU A 181 -1.89 -13.51 -16.30
CA LEU A 181 -1.00 -12.82 -15.37
C LEU A 181 0.44 -12.82 -15.91
N PHE A 182 1.21 -11.79 -15.59
CA PHE A 182 2.65 -11.83 -15.79
C PHE A 182 3.27 -12.85 -14.84
N HIS A 183 4.18 -13.68 -15.35
CA HIS A 183 4.89 -14.61 -14.47
C HIS A 183 5.80 -13.84 -13.52
N ASN A 184 5.53 -13.94 -12.21
CA ASN A 184 6.33 -13.33 -11.17
C ASN A 184 6.22 -14.17 -9.89
N SER A 185 7.29 -14.89 -9.54
CA SER A 185 7.31 -15.81 -8.40
C SER A 185 7.10 -15.11 -7.06
N ARG A 186 7.55 -13.86 -6.92
CA ARG A 186 7.42 -13.06 -5.68
C ARG A 186 5.98 -12.73 -5.32
N ILE A 187 5.11 -12.65 -6.31
CA ILE A 187 3.67 -12.40 -6.11
C ILE A 187 2.83 -13.64 -6.41
N ASN A 188 3.45 -14.81 -6.52
CA ASN A 188 2.77 -16.07 -6.82
C ASN A 188 1.92 -16.03 -8.10
N ALA A 189 2.34 -15.26 -9.10
CA ALA A 189 1.70 -15.19 -10.41
C ALA A 189 2.35 -16.15 -11.39
N ASN A 190 1.54 -16.93 -12.12
CA ASN A 190 2.00 -17.86 -13.15
C ASN A 190 1.50 -17.40 -14.52
N ARG A 191 2.32 -17.54 -15.58
CA ARG A 191 1.98 -17.17 -16.96
C ARG A 191 0.75 -17.89 -17.51
N GLU A 192 0.52 -19.13 -17.10
CA GLU A 192 -0.65 -19.91 -17.52
C GLU A 192 -1.93 -19.51 -16.77
N GLN A 193 -1.80 -18.72 -15.71
CA GLN A 193 -2.91 -18.29 -14.88
C GLN A 193 -3.52 -17.01 -15.44
N HIS A 194 -4.84 -17.04 -15.63
CA HIS A 194 -5.62 -15.87 -16.03
C HIS A 194 -6.15 -15.11 -14.81
N VAL A 195 -6.53 -13.86 -15.00
CA VAL A 195 -7.19 -13.08 -13.94
C VAL A 195 -8.48 -13.75 -13.44
N TYR A 196 -9.23 -14.41 -14.31
CA TYR A 196 -10.45 -15.12 -13.91
C TYR A 196 -10.17 -16.36 -13.04
N ASP A 197 -8.99 -16.98 -13.13
CA ASP A 197 -8.63 -18.15 -12.30
C ASP A 197 -8.49 -17.82 -10.81
N LEU A 198 -8.41 -16.53 -10.48
CA LEU A 198 -8.42 -16.05 -9.09
C LEU A 198 -9.78 -16.25 -8.42
N PHE A 199 -10.83 -16.60 -9.16
CA PHE A 199 -12.19 -16.77 -8.68
C PHE A 199 -12.68 -18.20 -8.96
N THR A 200 -13.64 -18.67 -8.16
CA THR A 200 -14.40 -19.86 -8.57
C THR A 200 -15.32 -19.49 -9.75
N PRO A 201 -15.68 -20.42 -10.63
CA PRO A 201 -16.63 -20.13 -11.72
C PRO A 201 -17.93 -19.50 -11.22
N ARG A 202 -18.43 -19.93 -10.05
CA ARG A 202 -19.61 -19.38 -9.39
C ARG A 202 -19.44 -17.93 -8.97
N ASN A 203 -18.31 -17.60 -8.30
CA ASN A 203 -17.99 -16.23 -7.91
C ASN A 203 -17.72 -15.35 -9.14
N LEU A 204 -17.05 -15.87 -10.16
CA LEU A 204 -16.80 -15.17 -11.41
C LEU A 204 -18.11 -14.78 -12.11
N THR A 205 -19.07 -15.71 -12.22
CA THR A 205 -20.41 -15.45 -12.77
C THR A 205 -21.14 -14.36 -11.98
N SER A 206 -21.08 -14.45 -10.64
CA SER A 206 -21.73 -13.49 -9.75
C SER A 206 -21.11 -12.10 -9.83
N LEU A 207 -19.77 -12.01 -9.93
CA LEU A 207 -19.05 -10.74 -10.11
C LEU A 207 -19.34 -10.11 -11.48
N ALA A 208 -19.36 -10.92 -12.54
CA ALA A 208 -19.66 -10.45 -13.89
C ALA A 208 -21.09 -9.87 -14.01
N LEU A 209 -22.09 -10.56 -13.44
CA LEU A 209 -23.45 -10.04 -13.33
C LEU A 209 -23.52 -8.72 -12.54
N LEU A 210 -22.84 -8.66 -11.39
CA LEU A 210 -22.85 -7.48 -10.53
C LEU A 210 -22.25 -6.27 -11.26
N LEU A 211 -21.11 -6.44 -11.95
CA LEU A 211 -20.48 -5.38 -12.70
C LEU A 211 -21.33 -4.92 -13.89
N ASP A 212 -22.00 -5.84 -14.57
CA ASP A 212 -22.91 -5.52 -15.67
C ASP A 212 -24.05 -4.61 -15.19
N GLU A 213 -24.67 -4.91 -14.06
CA GLU A 213 -25.73 -4.06 -13.47
C GLU A 213 -25.18 -2.71 -12.97
N ILE A 214 -23.97 -2.66 -12.41
CA ILE A 214 -23.31 -1.40 -12.04
C ILE A 214 -23.06 -0.54 -13.29
N ASN A 215 -22.66 -1.14 -14.39
CA ASN A 215 -22.38 -0.42 -15.65
C ASN A 215 -23.64 0.25 -16.25
N LYS A 216 -24.85 -0.23 -15.91
CA LYS A 216 -26.13 0.34 -16.37
C LYS A 216 -26.54 1.59 -15.57
N ILE A 217 -25.86 1.94 -14.48
CA ILE A 217 -26.13 3.19 -13.74
C ILE A 217 -25.76 4.39 -14.62
N SER A 218 -26.69 5.32 -14.80
CA SER A 218 -26.52 6.48 -15.70
C SER A 218 -25.61 7.56 -15.08
N ASN A 219 -25.74 7.85 -13.79
CA ASN A 219 -24.92 8.84 -13.11
C ASN A 219 -23.47 8.33 -12.97
N GLN A 220 -22.54 8.98 -13.68
CA GLN A 220 -21.14 8.54 -13.74
C GLN A 220 -20.47 8.56 -12.36
N LYS A 221 -20.69 9.59 -11.54
CA LYS A 221 -20.09 9.68 -10.18
C LYS A 221 -20.57 8.51 -9.29
N ILE A 222 -21.85 8.19 -9.37
CA ILE A 222 -22.44 7.05 -8.63
C ILE A 222 -21.94 5.71 -9.19
N LYS A 223 -21.86 5.58 -10.50
CA LYS A 223 -21.28 4.40 -11.16
C LYS A 223 -19.84 4.15 -10.70
N ASP A 224 -19.02 5.18 -10.66
CA ASP A 224 -17.61 5.08 -10.29
C ASP A 224 -17.44 4.69 -8.82
N ILE A 225 -18.22 5.24 -7.89
CA ILE A 225 -18.14 4.82 -6.49
C ILE A 225 -18.66 3.39 -6.29
N LEU A 226 -19.65 2.93 -7.05
CA LEU A 226 -20.09 1.53 -7.03
C LEU A 226 -19.01 0.59 -7.60
N LYS A 227 -18.31 0.98 -8.66
CA LYS A 227 -17.14 0.27 -9.19
C LYS A 227 -15.99 0.23 -8.17
N PHE A 228 -15.78 1.29 -7.42
CA PHE A 228 -14.80 1.32 -6.33
C PHE A 228 -15.19 0.34 -5.20
N ILE A 229 -16.45 0.27 -4.82
CA ILE A 229 -16.96 -0.71 -3.85
C ILE A 229 -16.77 -2.13 -4.39
N PHE A 230 -17.07 -2.36 -5.66
CA PHE A 230 -16.88 -3.62 -6.36
C PHE A 230 -15.41 -4.06 -6.31
N THR A 231 -14.46 -3.23 -6.75
CA THR A 231 -13.02 -3.58 -6.74
C THR A 231 -12.49 -3.79 -5.33
N SER A 232 -12.97 -3.01 -4.35
CA SER A 232 -12.57 -3.20 -2.94
C SER A 232 -13.07 -4.52 -2.34
N SER A 233 -14.12 -5.13 -2.90
CA SER A 233 -14.69 -6.42 -2.45
C SER A 233 -14.02 -7.64 -3.08
N MET A 234 -13.35 -7.49 -4.23
CA MET A 234 -12.85 -8.60 -5.05
C MET A 234 -11.89 -9.52 -4.34
N GLY A 235 -10.97 -8.98 -3.54
CA GLY A 235 -10.01 -9.80 -2.80
C GLY A 235 -10.70 -10.79 -1.83
N GLN A 236 -11.82 -10.40 -1.22
CA GLN A 236 -12.61 -11.29 -0.36
C GLN A 236 -13.52 -12.24 -1.17
N ALA A 237 -13.88 -11.86 -2.38
CA ALA A 237 -14.63 -12.72 -3.28
C ALA A 237 -13.76 -13.69 -4.08
N SER A 238 -12.42 -13.66 -3.89
CA SER A 238 -11.47 -14.51 -4.60
C SER A 238 -11.16 -15.81 -3.84
N ARG A 239 -10.53 -16.74 -4.54
CA ARG A 239 -9.96 -17.98 -3.97
C ARG A 239 -8.71 -17.74 -3.13
N MET A 240 -8.21 -16.50 -3.06
CA MET A 240 -7.01 -16.13 -2.30
C MET A 240 -7.28 -16.00 -0.79
N VAL A 241 -8.53 -16.11 -0.34
CA VAL A 241 -8.90 -16.04 1.07
C VAL A 241 -8.50 -17.33 1.78
N PHE A 242 -7.44 -17.27 2.59
CA PHE A 242 -6.94 -18.44 3.32
C PHE A 242 -7.76 -18.75 4.57
N ALA A 243 -7.68 -20.00 5.03
CA ALA A 243 -8.26 -20.44 6.29
C ALA A 243 -7.26 -20.29 7.44
N VAL A 244 -7.72 -19.74 8.55
CA VAL A 244 -6.94 -19.65 9.80
C VAL A 244 -7.38 -20.77 10.73
N LYS A 245 -6.45 -21.66 11.10
CA LYS A 245 -6.65 -22.64 12.18
C LYS A 245 -6.22 -21.99 13.48
N ARG A 246 -7.15 -21.62 14.35
CA ARG A 246 -6.79 -21.00 15.62
C ARG A 246 -6.01 -21.99 16.49
N ARG A 247 -4.77 -21.64 16.77
CA ARG A 247 -4.01 -22.17 17.90
C ARG A 247 -4.17 -21.17 19.05
N GLY A 248 -5.12 -21.38 19.94
CA GLY A 248 -5.34 -20.49 21.08
C GLY A 248 -4.94 -21.14 22.41
N LYS A 249 -4.35 -20.36 23.33
CA LYS A 249 -4.30 -20.71 24.75
C LYS A 249 -5.60 -20.22 25.40
N TYR A 250 -6.39 -21.12 25.96
CA TYR A 250 -7.49 -20.79 26.85
C TYR A 250 -7.18 -21.38 28.22
N ASN A 251 -7.12 -20.55 29.26
CA ASN A 251 -6.72 -20.93 30.61
C ASN A 251 -5.37 -21.69 30.70
N GLY A 252 -4.36 -21.20 29.99
CA GLY A 252 -2.99 -21.77 30.02
C GLY A 252 -2.81 -23.09 29.25
N LYS A 253 -3.87 -23.71 28.75
CA LYS A 253 -3.81 -24.96 27.95
C LYS A 253 -3.94 -24.67 26.46
N SER A 254 -3.03 -25.23 25.65
CA SER A 254 -3.13 -25.21 24.19
C SER A 254 -4.36 -26.01 23.77
N ARG A 255 -5.36 -25.39 23.16
CA ARG A 255 -6.46 -26.07 22.46
C ARG A 255 -6.22 -25.94 20.96
N LEU A 256 -6.02 -27.05 20.28
CA LEU A 256 -6.25 -27.15 18.84
C LEU A 256 -7.77 -27.02 18.65
N SER A 257 -8.24 -25.83 18.29
CA SER A 257 -9.62 -25.65 17.86
C SER A 257 -9.70 -26.20 16.43
N GLU A 258 -10.53 -27.19 16.20
CA GLU A 258 -10.88 -27.64 14.85
C GLU A 258 -11.67 -26.58 14.08
N ARG A 259 -12.07 -25.50 14.76
CA ARG A 259 -12.84 -24.40 14.18
C ARG A 259 -11.96 -23.57 13.23
N LYS A 260 -12.33 -23.59 11.98
CA LYS A 260 -11.73 -22.77 10.94
C LYS A 260 -12.27 -21.34 11.01
N GLU A 261 -11.42 -20.37 10.77
CA GLU A 261 -11.79 -18.96 10.66
C GLU A 261 -11.41 -18.44 9.29
N VAL A 262 -12.24 -17.53 8.78
CA VAL A 262 -11.99 -16.86 7.51
C VAL A 262 -10.83 -15.89 7.70
N GLY A 263 -9.74 -16.13 7.00
CA GLY A 263 -8.60 -15.22 6.96
C GLY A 263 -8.82 -14.03 6.03
N SER A 264 -7.74 -13.42 5.66
CA SER A 264 -7.72 -12.38 4.63
C SER A 264 -7.03 -12.93 3.38
N TRP A 265 -6.94 -12.16 2.33
CA TRP A 265 -6.03 -12.40 1.24
C TRP A 265 -4.74 -11.59 1.47
N VAL A 266 -3.61 -12.15 1.04
CA VAL A 266 -2.29 -11.52 1.16
C VAL A 266 -1.89 -10.83 -0.14
N ILE A 267 -0.77 -10.11 -0.12
CA ILE A 267 -0.22 -9.50 -1.35
C ILE A 267 0.17 -10.60 -2.34
N GLY A 268 -0.19 -10.39 -3.59
CA GLY A 268 0.05 -11.33 -4.68
C GLY A 268 -1.17 -12.18 -5.02
N TYR A 269 -0.94 -13.22 -5.83
CA TYR A 269 -1.97 -14.06 -6.44
C TYR A 269 -1.94 -15.50 -5.91
N TRP A 270 -1.48 -15.65 -4.68
CA TRP A 270 -1.44 -16.95 -4.03
C TRP A 270 -2.84 -17.50 -3.77
N ILE A 271 -3.12 -18.67 -4.35
CA ILE A 271 -4.33 -19.43 -4.08
C ILE A 271 -3.94 -20.57 -3.13
N PRO A 272 -4.34 -20.51 -1.84
CA PRO A 272 -4.02 -21.54 -0.88
C PRO A 272 -4.76 -22.86 -1.19
N LYS A 273 -4.18 -23.98 -0.78
CA LYS A 273 -4.83 -25.30 -0.87
C LYS A 273 -6.10 -25.36 -0.04
N GLU A 274 -6.11 -24.64 1.08
CA GLU A 274 -7.25 -24.46 1.98
C GLU A 274 -7.74 -23.01 1.87
N ASN A 275 -8.89 -22.82 1.22
CA ASN A 275 -9.41 -21.49 0.95
C ASN A 275 -10.92 -21.39 1.16
N PHE A 276 -11.38 -20.15 1.39
CA PHE A 276 -12.80 -19.85 1.44
C PHE A 276 -13.29 -19.20 0.15
N GLU A 277 -14.37 -19.73 -0.38
CA GLU A 277 -15.20 -19.05 -1.35
C GLU A 277 -16.32 -18.33 -0.59
N ILE A 278 -16.37 -17.01 -0.67
CA ILE A 278 -17.36 -16.18 0.04
C ILE A 278 -18.41 -15.71 -0.97
N ASN A 279 -19.68 -15.73 -0.56
CA ASN A 279 -20.78 -15.20 -1.36
C ASN A 279 -20.48 -13.75 -1.80
N VAL A 280 -20.52 -13.53 -3.11
CA VAL A 280 -20.16 -12.24 -3.74
C VAL A 280 -21.02 -11.08 -3.24
N TRP A 281 -22.34 -11.32 -3.07
CA TRP A 281 -23.23 -10.28 -2.55
C TRP A 281 -22.81 -9.84 -1.14
N ASN A 282 -22.49 -10.79 -0.28
CA ASN A 282 -22.03 -10.48 1.08
C ASN A 282 -20.72 -9.67 1.08
N CYS A 283 -19.78 -9.99 0.18
CA CYS A 283 -18.54 -9.22 0.03
C CYS A 283 -18.84 -7.78 -0.39
N PHE A 284 -19.69 -7.60 -1.39
CA PHE A 284 -20.05 -6.29 -1.94
C PHE A 284 -20.85 -5.45 -0.92
N GLU A 285 -21.86 -6.02 -0.28
CA GLU A 285 -22.69 -5.34 0.72
C GLU A 285 -21.86 -4.90 1.95
N ASN A 286 -20.94 -5.74 2.42
CA ASN A 286 -20.07 -5.38 3.53
C ASN A 286 -19.14 -4.22 3.16
N ARG A 287 -18.63 -4.18 1.93
CA ARG A 287 -17.83 -3.05 1.45
C ARG A 287 -18.66 -1.80 1.25
N PHE A 288 -19.87 -1.92 0.71
CA PHE A 288 -20.82 -0.82 0.63
C PHE A 288 -21.07 -0.18 2.00
N LYS A 289 -21.40 -0.96 3.02
CA LYS A 289 -21.61 -0.46 4.39
C LYS A 289 -20.42 0.31 4.92
N LYS A 290 -19.21 -0.20 4.67
CA LYS A 290 -17.95 0.46 5.08
C LYS A 290 -17.71 1.78 4.34
N VAL A 291 -17.88 1.78 3.03
CA VAL A 291 -17.72 2.99 2.19
C VAL A 291 -18.78 4.02 2.53
N LEU A 292 -20.05 3.62 2.67
CA LEU A 292 -21.14 4.52 3.06
C LEU A 292 -20.87 5.19 4.41
N LYS A 293 -20.38 4.44 5.41
CA LYS A 293 -20.01 5.01 6.72
C LYS A 293 -18.91 6.07 6.59
N ALA A 294 -17.89 5.80 5.76
CA ALA A 294 -16.80 6.73 5.53
C ALA A 294 -17.28 8.00 4.77
N LYS A 295 -18.12 7.83 3.74
CA LYS A 295 -18.69 8.94 2.97
C LYS A 295 -19.63 9.81 3.78
N LYS A 296 -20.49 9.23 4.64
CA LYS A 296 -21.31 10.00 5.61
C LYS A 296 -20.46 10.89 6.52
N LYS A 297 -19.33 10.36 7.03
CA LYS A 297 -18.41 11.17 7.83
C LYS A 297 -17.77 12.29 7.01
N GLN A 298 -17.48 12.04 5.74
CA GLN A 298 -16.88 13.00 4.81
C GLN A 298 -17.84 14.11 4.41
N GLU A 299 -19.15 13.87 4.32
CA GLU A 299 -20.17 14.88 4.00
C GLU A 299 -20.14 16.08 4.96
N GLY A 300 -19.82 15.85 6.25
CA GLY A 300 -19.69 16.91 7.26
C GLY A 300 -18.39 17.72 7.19
N ASN A 301 -17.43 17.33 6.36
CA ASN A 301 -16.15 18.02 6.24
C ASN A 301 -16.22 19.12 5.17
N GLY A 302 -15.92 20.37 5.56
CA GLY A 302 -16.06 21.56 4.70
C GLY A 302 -14.95 21.76 3.66
N TYR A 303 -14.14 20.73 3.29
CA TYR A 303 -13.08 20.92 2.30
C TYR A 303 -13.65 21.19 0.89
N LEU A 304 -12.97 22.06 0.15
CA LEU A 304 -13.25 22.26 -1.27
C LEU A 304 -12.67 21.09 -2.07
N LEU A 305 -13.35 20.71 -3.14
CA LEU A 305 -12.84 19.73 -4.11
C LEU A 305 -13.32 20.14 -5.51
N ASP A 306 -12.39 20.59 -6.30
CA ASP A 306 -12.65 20.94 -7.68
C ASP A 306 -11.45 20.49 -8.54
N GLU A 307 -11.68 19.49 -9.40
CA GLU A 307 -10.64 18.88 -10.23
C GLU A 307 -10.37 19.72 -11.48
N ALA A 308 -9.09 20.05 -11.67
CA ALA A 308 -8.59 20.73 -12.85
C ALA A 308 -8.30 19.72 -13.97
N LYS A 309 -8.36 20.19 -15.21
CA LYS A 309 -8.00 19.40 -16.41
C LYS A 309 -6.49 19.45 -16.69
N ASP A 310 -5.86 20.55 -16.33
CA ASP A 310 -4.44 20.78 -16.56
C ASP A 310 -3.84 21.70 -15.48
N PHE A 311 -2.53 21.92 -15.60
CA PHE A 311 -1.79 22.78 -14.67
C PHE A 311 -2.24 24.23 -14.70
N SER A 312 -2.65 24.76 -15.85
CA SER A 312 -3.11 26.15 -15.99
C SER A 312 -4.40 26.40 -15.20
N GLU A 313 -5.39 25.49 -15.34
CA GLU A 313 -6.63 25.56 -14.55
C GLU A 313 -6.35 25.44 -13.05
N LEU A 314 -5.40 24.59 -12.64
CA LEU A 314 -5.03 24.44 -11.24
C LEU A 314 -4.36 25.71 -10.70
N SER A 315 -3.36 26.24 -11.41
CA SER A 315 -2.51 27.32 -10.92
C SER A 315 -3.24 28.67 -10.87
N GLN A 316 -4.00 29.01 -11.91
CA GLN A 316 -4.66 30.30 -12.10
C GLN A 316 -6.10 30.34 -11.59
N GLY A 317 -6.77 29.19 -11.49
CA GLY A 317 -8.18 29.08 -11.11
C GLY A 317 -8.38 28.72 -9.64
N ASN A 318 -9.67 28.56 -9.28
CA ASN A 318 -10.11 28.11 -7.95
C ASN A 318 -10.04 26.58 -7.78
N LYS A 319 -9.46 25.87 -8.77
CA LYS A 319 -9.28 24.43 -8.73
C LYS A 319 -8.21 24.06 -7.72
N ASN A 320 -8.38 22.90 -7.07
CA ASN A 320 -7.45 22.46 -6.03
C ASN A 320 -6.96 21.01 -6.16
N LEU A 321 -7.36 20.31 -7.22
CA LEU A 321 -6.94 18.95 -7.50
C LEU A 321 -6.60 18.77 -8.97
N LEU A 322 -5.48 18.14 -9.28
CA LEU A 322 -5.13 17.65 -10.62
C LEU A 322 -4.64 16.20 -10.49
N LEU A 323 -5.30 15.27 -11.17
CA LEU A 323 -4.92 13.85 -11.20
C LEU A 323 -4.52 13.44 -12.62
N LEU A 324 -3.29 12.97 -12.78
CA LEU A 324 -2.70 12.58 -14.06
C LEU A 324 -2.40 11.07 -14.05
N ASN A 325 -3.08 10.32 -14.92
CA ASN A 325 -2.81 8.90 -15.12
C ASN A 325 -1.84 8.71 -16.27
N GLU A 326 -0.58 8.89 -16.02
CA GLU A 326 0.50 8.78 -16.99
C GLU A 326 1.86 8.58 -16.27
N SER A 327 2.92 8.33 -17.04
CA SER A 327 4.24 8.23 -16.44
C SER A 327 4.65 9.58 -15.82
N VAL A 328 5.39 9.52 -14.71
CA VAL A 328 5.88 10.72 -14.02
C VAL A 328 6.66 11.66 -14.94
N ILE A 329 7.44 11.09 -15.86
CA ILE A 329 8.25 11.87 -16.82
C ILE A 329 7.34 12.64 -17.78
N SER A 330 6.33 11.99 -18.35
CA SER A 330 5.36 12.63 -19.25
C SER A 330 4.53 13.68 -18.54
N ALA A 331 4.05 13.37 -17.35
CA ALA A 331 3.22 14.26 -16.54
C ALA A 331 3.98 15.53 -16.13
N LEU A 332 5.17 15.38 -15.57
CA LEU A 332 5.95 16.52 -15.10
C LEU A 332 6.39 17.43 -16.26
N LYS A 333 6.64 16.92 -17.47
CA LYS A 333 6.94 17.75 -18.66
C LYS A 333 5.85 18.76 -18.98
N LYS A 334 4.59 18.53 -18.55
CA LYS A 334 3.45 19.44 -18.73
C LYS A 334 3.38 20.54 -17.66
N ILE A 335 4.20 20.43 -16.61
CA ILE A 335 4.29 21.38 -15.51
C ILE A 335 5.45 22.34 -15.77
N PRO A 336 5.26 23.67 -15.68
CA PRO A 336 6.32 24.65 -15.92
C PRO A 336 7.50 24.52 -14.92
N ASN A 337 8.65 25.04 -15.33
CA ASN A 337 9.81 25.14 -14.45
C ASN A 337 9.47 26.00 -13.23
N ASP A 338 10.09 25.69 -12.08
CA ASP A 338 10.01 26.48 -10.85
C ASP A 338 8.59 26.90 -10.46
N SER A 339 7.62 25.99 -10.62
CA SER A 339 6.20 26.27 -10.40
C SER A 339 5.58 25.54 -9.21
N VAL A 340 6.26 24.54 -8.66
CA VAL A 340 5.80 23.68 -7.55
C VAL A 340 6.41 24.13 -6.24
N ASP A 341 5.60 24.19 -5.17
CA ASP A 341 6.05 24.67 -3.86
C ASP A 341 6.58 23.56 -2.95
N TYR A 342 6.03 22.35 -3.03
CA TYR A 342 6.49 21.20 -2.26
C TYR A 342 6.26 19.89 -3.01
N ILE A 343 7.22 18.98 -2.90
CA ILE A 343 7.09 17.62 -3.43
C ILE A 343 7.29 16.63 -2.28
N ILE A 344 6.34 15.70 -2.11
CA ILE A 344 6.44 14.58 -1.18
C ILE A 344 6.07 13.30 -1.89
N THR A 345 6.93 12.27 -1.81
CA THR A 345 6.69 11.05 -2.57
C THR A 345 7.37 9.81 -1.98
N ASP A 346 6.77 8.67 -2.28
CA ASP A 346 7.29 7.32 -2.02
C ASP A 346 7.47 6.61 -3.37
N PRO A 347 8.63 6.78 -4.05
CA PRO A 347 8.84 6.18 -5.35
C PRO A 347 8.96 4.66 -5.25
N PRO A 348 8.81 3.93 -6.36
CA PRO A 348 9.06 2.49 -6.38
C PRO A 348 10.50 2.14 -5.96
N HIS A 349 10.65 1.19 -5.03
CA HIS A 349 11.94 0.76 -4.49
C HIS A 349 12.48 -0.48 -5.24
N GLY A 350 12.98 -0.29 -6.46
CA GLY A 350 13.58 -1.35 -7.26
C GLY A 350 12.60 -2.51 -7.52
N ASN A 351 12.94 -3.70 -7.04
CA ASN A 351 12.15 -4.92 -7.24
C ASN A 351 11.13 -5.22 -6.11
N ARG A 352 10.88 -4.28 -5.18
CA ARG A 352 10.15 -4.58 -3.94
C ARG A 352 8.66 -4.89 -4.17
N ILE A 353 7.96 -4.06 -4.92
CA ILE A 353 6.51 -4.19 -5.17
C ILE A 353 6.18 -3.91 -6.64
N PRO A 354 5.75 -4.92 -7.41
CA PRO A 354 5.34 -4.75 -8.82
C PRO A 354 3.89 -4.23 -8.87
N TYR A 355 3.71 -2.91 -8.76
CA TYR A 355 2.39 -2.29 -8.58
C TYR A 355 1.43 -2.56 -9.73
N LEU A 356 1.86 -2.45 -11.00
CA LEU A 356 0.99 -2.72 -12.14
C LEU A 356 0.62 -4.20 -12.25
N GLU A 357 1.58 -5.09 -11.99
CA GLU A 357 1.32 -6.53 -11.98
C GLU A 357 0.32 -6.90 -10.88
N LEU A 358 0.47 -6.36 -9.66
CA LEU A 358 -0.45 -6.57 -8.55
C LEU A 358 -1.84 -5.96 -8.78
N SER A 359 -1.92 -4.89 -9.58
CA SER A 359 -3.18 -4.19 -9.88
C SER A 359 -3.94 -4.81 -11.05
N MET A 360 -3.40 -5.83 -11.73
CA MET A 360 -4.06 -6.47 -12.88
C MET A 360 -5.48 -6.90 -12.56
N MET A 361 -5.70 -7.47 -11.35
CA MET A 361 -7.03 -7.88 -10.92
C MET A 361 -8.05 -6.72 -10.99
N TRP A 362 -7.68 -5.51 -10.62
CA TRP A 362 -8.58 -4.35 -10.67
C TRP A 362 -8.63 -3.71 -12.04
N ASN A 363 -7.47 -3.53 -12.67
CA ASN A 363 -7.36 -2.87 -13.97
C ASN A 363 -8.13 -3.63 -15.05
N GLU A 364 -8.02 -4.95 -15.08
CA GLU A 364 -8.68 -5.78 -16.08
C GLU A 364 -10.21 -5.81 -15.88
N TRP A 365 -10.70 -5.89 -14.64
CA TRP A 365 -12.14 -5.82 -14.38
C TRP A 365 -12.75 -4.45 -14.72
N LEU A 366 -11.99 -3.37 -14.59
CA LEU A 366 -12.44 -2.03 -14.94
C LEU A 366 -12.15 -1.66 -16.40
N CYS A 367 -11.54 -2.55 -17.18
CA CYS A 367 -11.12 -2.31 -18.58
C CYS A 367 -10.20 -1.09 -18.70
N HIS A 368 -9.30 -0.89 -17.73
CA HIS A 368 -8.35 0.20 -17.78
C HIS A 368 -7.27 -0.07 -18.83
N ASN A 369 -6.92 0.96 -19.60
CA ASN A 369 -5.73 0.91 -20.45
C ASN A 369 -4.48 1.13 -19.58
N VAL A 370 -3.58 0.15 -19.54
CA VAL A 370 -2.39 0.16 -18.68
C VAL A 370 -1.13 0.25 -19.51
N ASN A 371 -0.34 1.30 -19.28
CA ASN A 371 0.99 1.44 -19.86
C ASN A 371 2.02 0.72 -18.98
N TYR A 372 2.39 -0.49 -19.36
CA TYR A 372 3.37 -1.30 -18.64
C TYR A 372 4.83 -0.89 -18.93
N ASP A 373 5.09 -0.24 -20.07
CA ASP A 373 6.44 0.02 -20.56
C ASP A 373 7.13 1.17 -19.81
N ASP A 374 6.36 2.16 -19.36
CA ASP A 374 6.90 3.31 -18.62
C ASP A 374 6.92 3.14 -17.10
N GLU A 375 6.50 1.97 -16.57
CA GLU A 375 6.60 1.71 -15.12
C GLU A 375 8.06 1.68 -14.66
N ILE A 376 8.35 2.40 -13.57
CA ILE A 376 9.68 2.45 -12.94
C ILE A 376 9.77 1.31 -11.93
N ILE A 377 10.29 0.17 -12.36
CA ILE A 377 10.40 -1.04 -11.54
C ILE A 377 11.50 -1.96 -12.06
N VAL A 378 12.03 -2.83 -11.20
CA VAL A 378 12.75 -4.05 -11.59
C VAL A 378 11.79 -5.21 -11.46
N SER A 379 11.45 -5.90 -12.55
CA SER A 379 10.52 -7.02 -12.56
C SER A 379 11.22 -8.34 -12.88
N GLU A 380 10.89 -9.40 -12.14
CA GLU A 380 11.33 -10.75 -12.43
C GLU A 380 10.66 -11.33 -13.70
N SER A 381 9.57 -10.72 -14.14
CA SER A 381 8.89 -11.16 -15.35
C SER A 381 9.68 -10.78 -16.61
N LYS A 382 10.16 -11.79 -17.32
CA LYS A 382 10.88 -11.57 -18.59
C LYS A 382 10.04 -10.82 -19.63
N ASP A 383 8.72 -10.96 -19.57
CA ASP A 383 7.79 -10.29 -20.49
C ASP A 383 7.76 -8.76 -20.26
N ARG A 384 8.15 -8.30 -19.06
CA ARG A 384 8.19 -6.90 -18.71
C ARG A 384 9.45 -6.18 -19.20
N LYS A 385 10.55 -6.89 -19.42
CA LYS A 385 11.87 -6.34 -19.81
C LYS A 385 12.31 -5.16 -18.92
N LYS A 386 12.12 -5.28 -17.60
CA LYS A 386 12.37 -4.25 -16.59
C LYS A 386 13.55 -4.66 -15.70
N ASP A 387 14.76 -4.37 -16.15
CA ASP A 387 16.01 -4.59 -15.41
C ASP A 387 16.41 -3.38 -14.54
N LEU A 388 17.53 -3.49 -13.88
CA LEU A 388 18.06 -2.47 -12.98
C LEU A 388 18.52 -1.22 -13.75
N ASP A 389 19.07 -1.39 -14.96
CA ASP A 389 19.55 -0.27 -15.77
C ASP A 389 18.39 0.58 -16.26
N ASN A 390 17.31 -0.05 -16.73
CA ASN A 390 16.07 0.63 -17.10
C ASN A 390 15.47 1.38 -15.90
N TYR A 391 15.40 0.73 -14.74
CA TYR A 391 14.93 1.37 -13.50
C TYR A 391 15.75 2.62 -13.15
N ASN A 392 17.08 2.51 -13.14
CA ASN A 392 17.98 3.62 -12.81
C ASN A 392 17.86 4.79 -13.80
N ALA A 393 17.76 4.49 -15.10
CA ALA A 393 17.60 5.50 -16.14
C ALA A 393 16.27 6.28 -15.99
N LEU A 394 15.16 5.58 -15.78
CA LEU A 394 13.84 6.20 -15.58
C LEU A 394 13.76 6.97 -14.26
N LEU A 395 14.34 6.45 -13.18
CA LEU A 395 14.40 7.14 -11.90
C LEU A 395 15.21 8.44 -11.99
N LYS A 396 16.37 8.40 -12.68
CA LYS A 396 17.20 9.59 -12.93
C LYS A 396 16.42 10.65 -13.70
N GLU A 397 15.73 10.27 -14.77
CA GLU A 397 14.92 11.22 -15.55
C GLU A 397 13.76 11.79 -14.74
N SER A 398 13.15 10.99 -13.88
CA SER A 398 12.11 11.46 -12.96
C SER A 398 12.63 12.50 -11.98
N LEU A 399 13.81 12.28 -11.41
CA LEU A 399 14.48 13.25 -10.52
C LEU A 399 14.89 14.52 -11.27
N ASN A 400 15.30 14.43 -12.55
CA ASN A 400 15.55 15.61 -13.41
C ASN A 400 14.28 16.48 -13.51
N GLN A 401 13.12 15.85 -13.75
CA GLN A 401 11.86 16.57 -13.84
C GLN A 401 11.40 17.13 -12.49
N ILE A 402 11.63 16.42 -11.39
CA ILE A 402 11.36 16.89 -10.02
C ILE A 402 12.19 18.14 -9.71
N ASP A 403 13.51 18.12 -10.00
CA ASP A 403 14.39 19.28 -9.82
C ASP A 403 13.93 20.46 -10.67
N ARG A 404 13.58 20.22 -11.93
CA ARG A 404 13.11 21.26 -12.86
C ARG A 404 11.85 21.98 -12.38
N VAL A 405 10.83 21.24 -11.90
CA VAL A 405 9.55 21.85 -11.54
C VAL A 405 9.50 22.46 -10.15
N LEU A 406 10.34 22.00 -9.22
CA LEU A 406 10.41 22.51 -7.86
C LEU A 406 10.99 23.93 -7.85
N LYS A 407 10.35 24.88 -7.16
CA LYS A 407 10.84 26.24 -7.00
C LYS A 407 12.17 26.29 -6.22
N PRO A 408 13.05 27.26 -6.51
CA PRO A 408 14.26 27.50 -5.69
C PRO A 408 13.93 27.68 -4.21
N ASN A 409 14.79 27.17 -3.34
CA ASN A 409 14.64 27.22 -1.88
C ASN A 409 13.42 26.47 -1.30
N ARG A 410 12.72 25.67 -2.10
CA ARG A 410 11.62 24.83 -1.67
C ARG A 410 12.07 23.39 -1.43
N TYR A 411 11.19 22.58 -0.87
CA TYR A 411 11.53 21.29 -0.30
C TYR A 411 10.99 20.12 -1.12
N PHE A 412 11.78 19.05 -1.12
CA PHE A 412 11.46 17.75 -1.68
C PHE A 412 11.65 16.69 -0.61
N SER A 413 10.58 16.03 -0.17
CA SER A 413 10.62 14.91 0.76
C SER A 413 10.48 13.58 0.02
N PHE A 414 11.47 12.72 0.20
CA PHE A 414 11.62 11.45 -0.49
C PHE A 414 11.60 10.32 0.54
N ILE A 415 10.60 9.43 0.44
CA ILE A 415 10.46 8.29 1.35
C ILE A 415 11.18 7.11 0.72
N PHE A 416 12.06 6.46 1.46
CA PHE A 416 12.85 5.38 0.92
C PHE A 416 13.26 4.36 1.96
N ASN A 417 13.31 3.09 1.53
CA ASN A 417 13.85 1.98 2.30
C ASN A 417 14.30 0.87 1.34
N SER A 418 15.52 0.41 1.50
CA SER A 418 16.06 -0.78 0.83
C SER A 418 17.01 -1.51 1.76
N ILE A 419 17.12 -2.83 1.61
CA ILE A 419 18.17 -3.63 2.25
C ILE A 419 19.34 -3.88 1.31
N ASP A 420 19.20 -3.50 0.05
CA ASP A 420 20.18 -3.72 -1.00
C ASP A 420 21.15 -2.54 -1.10
N ASP A 421 22.45 -2.82 -0.97
CA ASP A 421 23.49 -1.80 -1.00
C ASP A 421 23.56 -1.06 -2.34
N ASP A 422 23.41 -1.78 -3.45
CA ASP A 422 23.52 -1.19 -4.79
C ASP A 422 22.39 -0.19 -5.02
N THR A 423 21.18 -0.52 -4.54
CA THR A 423 20.03 0.39 -4.59
C THR A 423 20.29 1.68 -3.80
N TRP A 424 20.91 1.58 -2.60
CA TRP A 424 21.29 2.74 -1.81
C TRP A 424 22.39 3.56 -2.46
N ILE A 425 23.46 2.92 -2.94
CA ILE A 425 24.59 3.57 -3.60
C ILE A 425 24.12 4.32 -4.85
N ASN A 426 23.30 3.68 -5.65
CA ASN A 426 22.72 4.30 -6.84
C ASN A 426 21.86 5.51 -6.49
N LEU A 427 21.01 5.42 -5.45
CA LEU A 427 20.24 6.56 -4.97
C LEU A 427 21.14 7.73 -4.53
N VAL A 428 22.15 7.47 -3.70
CA VAL A 428 23.10 8.49 -3.24
C VAL A 428 23.83 9.16 -4.41
N ASN A 429 24.31 8.37 -5.38
CA ASN A 429 24.97 8.89 -6.58
C ASN A 429 24.03 9.74 -7.43
N LEU A 430 22.77 9.32 -7.58
CA LEU A 430 21.75 10.09 -8.28
C LEU A 430 21.47 11.42 -7.56
N LEU A 431 21.20 11.40 -6.26
CA LEU A 431 20.95 12.61 -5.47
C LEU A 431 22.13 13.60 -5.54
N ASN A 432 23.36 13.09 -5.53
CA ASN A 432 24.56 13.91 -5.70
C ASN A 432 24.69 14.57 -7.09
N SER A 433 23.90 14.18 -8.08
CA SER A 433 23.89 14.78 -9.41
C SER A 433 22.95 15.99 -9.54
N PHE A 434 22.07 16.22 -8.54
CA PHE A 434 21.07 17.30 -8.54
C PHE A 434 21.44 18.47 -7.62
N SER A 435 20.68 19.56 -7.72
CA SER A 435 20.86 20.78 -6.91
C SER A 435 20.18 20.71 -5.54
N PHE A 436 20.21 19.54 -4.91
CA PHE A 436 19.55 19.31 -3.63
C PHE A 436 20.56 19.24 -2.48
N ASP A 437 20.32 20.04 -1.44
CA ASP A 437 21.00 19.93 -0.15
C ASP A 437 20.11 19.12 0.82
N LEU A 438 20.70 18.12 1.51
CA LEU A 438 19.99 17.37 2.51
C LEU A 438 19.73 18.24 3.75
N GLU A 439 18.48 18.52 4.04
CA GLU A 439 18.03 19.32 5.19
C GLU A 439 17.79 18.46 6.42
N LYS A 440 17.10 17.32 6.26
CA LYS A 440 16.73 16.46 7.37
C LYS A 440 16.52 15.00 6.97
N VAL A 441 16.82 14.08 7.91
CA VAL A 441 16.47 12.66 7.83
C VAL A 441 15.62 12.30 9.04
N GLU A 442 14.47 11.70 8.81
CA GLU A 442 13.54 11.27 9.85
C GLU A 442 13.11 9.82 9.60
N THR A 443 12.72 9.08 10.64
CA THR A 443 12.19 7.72 10.49
C THR A 443 10.67 7.72 10.50
N LEU A 444 10.08 6.87 9.65
CA LEU A 444 8.64 6.68 9.58
C LEU A 444 8.26 5.39 10.30
N GLY A 445 7.76 5.51 11.55
CA GLY A 445 7.25 4.37 12.31
C GLY A 445 5.87 3.93 11.83
N TYR A 446 5.62 2.61 11.76
CA TYR A 446 4.30 2.07 11.42
C TYR A 446 3.54 1.67 12.69
N SER A 447 2.21 1.85 12.69
CA SER A 447 1.33 1.54 13.85
C SER A 447 1.18 0.06 14.15
N ALA A 448 1.54 -0.81 13.21
CA ALA A 448 1.52 -2.27 13.39
C ALA A 448 2.63 -2.91 12.58
N ASN A 449 3.25 -3.95 13.15
CA ASN A 449 4.15 -4.82 12.42
C ASN A 449 3.32 -5.52 11.33
N SER A 450 3.43 -5.06 10.10
CA SER A 450 2.82 -5.71 8.95
C SER A 450 3.47 -7.09 8.78
N VAL A 451 2.65 -8.12 8.50
CA VAL A 451 3.15 -9.46 8.14
C VAL A 451 4.07 -9.41 6.88
N VAL A 452 4.03 -8.31 6.18
CA VAL A 452 4.82 -8.02 4.96
C VAL A 452 6.11 -7.26 5.28
N GLN A 453 6.37 -6.90 6.54
CA GLN A 453 7.68 -6.39 6.90
C GLN A 453 8.72 -7.47 6.63
N ASP A 454 9.81 -7.06 6.00
CA ASP A 454 10.89 -7.93 5.63
C ASP A 454 11.46 -8.62 6.89
N ASN A 455 11.15 -9.90 7.08
CA ASN A 455 11.63 -10.69 8.19
C ASN A 455 13.07 -11.19 7.98
N ARG A 456 13.73 -10.77 6.88
CA ARG A 456 15.14 -11.10 6.65
C ARG A 456 15.99 -10.48 7.75
N GLU A 457 17.02 -11.19 8.14
CA GLU A 457 18.01 -10.68 9.10
C GLU A 457 18.65 -9.39 8.56
N GLY A 458 18.59 -8.33 9.34
CA GLY A 458 19.02 -6.99 8.91
C GLY A 458 17.98 -6.19 8.12
N GLY A 459 16.77 -6.73 7.91
CA GLY A 459 15.67 -6.00 7.28
C GLY A 459 15.29 -4.76 8.09
N LEU A 460 15.21 -3.61 7.43
CA LEU A 460 14.78 -2.35 8.04
C LEU A 460 13.27 -2.40 8.25
N LYS A 461 12.83 -2.25 9.50
CA LYS A 461 11.40 -2.26 9.88
C LYS A 461 10.71 -0.91 9.71
N THR A 462 11.48 0.14 9.36
CA THR A 462 11.01 1.52 9.17
C THR A 462 11.46 2.06 7.83
N ASP A 463 10.67 2.95 7.23
CA ASP A 463 11.14 3.73 6.09
C ASP A 463 11.83 5.01 6.60
N PHE A 464 12.73 5.58 5.79
CA PHE A 464 13.33 6.88 6.04
C PHE A 464 12.63 7.94 5.19
N ILE A 465 12.51 9.15 5.76
CA ILE A 465 12.06 10.34 5.05
C ILE A 465 13.25 11.28 4.95
N PHE A 466 13.76 11.44 3.73
CA PHE A 466 14.82 12.39 3.41
C PHE A 466 14.18 13.67 2.90
N THR A 467 14.39 14.79 3.58
CA THR A 467 13.94 16.09 3.10
C THR A 467 15.12 16.87 2.57
N PHE A 468 15.03 17.26 1.32
CA PHE A 468 16.00 18.05 0.60
C PHE A 468 15.47 19.45 0.35
N ARG A 469 16.36 20.41 0.26
CA ARG A 469 16.06 21.77 -0.18
C ARG A 469 16.73 22.04 -1.53
N LYS A 470 16.00 22.57 -2.50
CA LYS A 470 16.56 22.96 -3.79
C LYS A 470 17.45 24.19 -3.59
N ASN A 471 18.74 24.04 -3.89
CA ASN A 471 19.75 25.09 -3.73
C ASN A 471 20.01 25.81 -5.06
N PRO A 472 19.60 27.09 -5.23
CA PRO A 472 19.79 27.82 -6.48
C PRO A 472 21.27 28.14 -6.78
N ALA A 473 22.14 28.18 -5.75
CA ALA A 473 23.56 28.53 -5.90
C ALA A 473 24.43 27.38 -6.42
N ASN A 474 23.86 26.19 -6.62
CA ASN A 474 24.55 24.98 -7.11
C ASN A 474 25.80 24.57 -6.29
N ILE A 475 25.91 25.05 -5.05
CA ILE A 475 26.95 24.66 -4.10
C ILE A 475 26.54 23.30 -3.54
N LYS A 476 27.21 22.26 -3.99
CA LYS A 476 26.82 20.88 -3.68
C LYS A 476 27.43 20.40 -2.38
N ASN A 477 26.62 20.19 -1.36
CA ASN A 477 26.95 19.34 -0.22
C ASN A 477 26.77 17.88 -0.61
N LYS A 478 27.74 17.28 -1.29
CA LYS A 478 27.67 15.89 -1.74
C LYS A 478 27.67 14.92 -0.55
N ILE A 479 26.87 13.87 -0.67
CA ILE A 479 26.90 12.74 0.27
C ILE A 479 28.11 11.88 -0.08
N GLU A 480 29.06 11.76 0.87
CA GLU A 480 30.29 10.95 0.74
C GLU A 480 29.98 9.48 1.02
N LEU A 481 30.32 8.58 0.09
CA LEU A 481 30.29 7.15 0.33
C LEU A 481 31.55 6.73 1.11
N LEU A 482 31.35 6.20 2.31
CA LEU A 482 32.44 5.78 3.20
C LEU A 482 32.90 4.38 2.86
N THR A 483 34.22 4.18 2.82
CA THR A 483 34.87 2.87 2.82
C THR A 483 35.09 2.43 4.27
N ILE A 484 34.39 1.40 4.72
CA ILE A 484 34.34 1.00 6.14
C ILE A 484 35.69 0.54 6.68
N ASN A 485 36.52 -0.14 5.89
CA ASN A 485 37.85 -0.61 6.33
C ASN A 485 38.75 0.50 6.90
N LYS A 486 38.53 1.76 6.49
CA LYS A 486 39.26 2.92 7.03
C LYS A 486 38.56 3.60 8.22
N LYS A 487 37.32 3.21 8.55
CA LYS A 487 36.49 3.91 9.55
C LYS A 487 35.70 2.95 10.49
N LYS A 488 36.11 1.68 10.58
CA LYS A 488 35.48 0.67 11.48
C LYS A 488 35.36 1.22 12.91
N ASN A 489 36.39 1.89 13.42
CA ASN A 489 36.38 2.46 14.77
C ASN A 489 35.29 3.53 14.96
N GLN A 490 35.03 4.38 13.97
CA GLN A 490 33.98 5.41 14.05
C GLN A 490 32.60 4.80 14.04
N ILE A 491 32.40 3.69 13.33
CA ILE A 491 31.12 2.97 13.28
C ILE A 491 30.90 2.26 14.61
N ASN A 492 31.92 1.57 15.15
CA ASN A 492 31.84 0.92 16.45
C ASN A 492 31.56 1.92 17.58
N GLU A 493 32.22 3.10 17.57
CA GLU A 493 31.95 4.17 18.51
C GLU A 493 30.46 4.59 18.49
N LYS A 494 29.88 4.74 17.31
CA LYS A 494 28.45 5.10 17.16
C LYS A 494 27.50 3.96 17.55
N ILE A 495 27.87 2.72 17.29
CA ILE A 495 27.11 1.55 17.76
C ILE A 495 27.16 1.49 19.30
N ASP A 496 28.32 1.67 19.90
CA ASP A 496 28.50 1.71 21.35
C ASP A 496 27.66 2.82 21.99
N GLU A 497 27.71 4.05 21.45
CA GLU A 497 26.85 5.16 21.91
C GLU A 497 25.37 4.78 21.90
N CYS A 498 24.91 4.14 20.82
CA CYS A 498 23.52 3.76 20.65
C CYS A 498 23.09 2.68 21.66
N ILE A 499 23.91 1.63 21.83
CA ILE A 499 23.67 0.53 22.76
C ILE A 499 23.70 1.01 24.21
N ILE A 500 24.67 1.85 24.60
CA ILE A 500 24.79 2.40 25.96
C ILE A 500 23.55 3.23 26.31
N LYS A 501 23.06 4.07 25.38
CA LYS A 501 21.84 4.86 25.57
C LYS A 501 20.58 4.00 25.80
N SER A 502 20.52 2.78 25.25
CA SER A 502 19.36 1.91 25.34
C SER A 502 19.23 1.14 26.65
N LYS A 503 20.33 0.99 27.43
CA LYS A 503 20.45 0.20 28.68
C LYS A 503 20.13 -1.32 28.57
N ASN A 504 19.33 -1.74 27.58
CA ASN A 504 18.81 -3.12 27.45
C ASN A 504 19.20 -3.81 26.13
N GLY A 505 20.21 -3.28 25.41
CA GLY A 505 20.53 -3.72 24.06
C GLY A 505 19.47 -3.30 23.02
N LEU A 506 19.79 -3.44 21.76
CA LEU A 506 18.96 -3.01 20.62
C LEU A 506 18.79 -4.13 19.60
N GLU A 507 17.65 -4.17 18.94
CA GLU A 507 17.49 -5.01 17.75
C GLU A 507 18.35 -4.47 16.59
N MET A 508 18.73 -5.35 15.67
CA MET A 508 19.58 -5.01 14.54
C MET A 508 19.09 -3.78 13.75
N TYR A 509 17.79 -3.73 13.46
CA TYR A 509 17.21 -2.62 12.69
C TYR A 509 17.27 -1.28 13.43
N GLU A 510 17.22 -1.28 14.78
CA GLU A 510 17.32 -0.05 15.59
C GLU A 510 18.73 0.56 15.48
N ILE A 511 19.75 -0.30 15.55
CA ILE A 511 21.15 0.12 15.37
C ILE A 511 21.37 0.68 13.98
N ILE A 512 20.89 -0.02 12.94
CA ILE A 512 21.05 0.43 11.55
C ILE A 512 20.31 1.77 11.32
N ASN A 513 19.07 1.90 11.80
CA ASN A 513 18.32 3.15 11.69
C ASN A 513 19.09 4.33 12.34
N TYR A 514 19.62 4.11 13.54
CA TYR A 514 20.43 5.13 14.23
C TYR A 514 21.65 5.52 13.40
N LEU A 515 22.40 4.55 12.89
CA LEU A 515 23.60 4.82 12.09
C LEU A 515 23.28 5.55 10.79
N VAL A 516 22.26 5.11 10.05
CA VAL A 516 21.82 5.79 8.83
C VAL A 516 21.50 7.25 9.10
N MET A 517 20.73 7.54 10.16
CA MET A 517 20.40 8.92 10.52
C MET A 517 21.65 9.74 10.92
N GLU A 518 22.54 9.19 11.74
CA GLU A 518 23.72 9.91 12.22
C GLU A 518 24.74 10.20 11.11
N PHE A 519 24.91 9.28 10.16
CA PHE A 519 25.84 9.48 9.06
C PHE A 519 25.27 10.40 7.98
N PHE A 520 23.97 10.25 7.63
CA PHE A 520 23.33 11.18 6.68
C PHE A 520 23.30 12.63 7.19
N LYS A 521 23.10 12.88 8.51
CA LYS A 521 23.22 14.22 9.10
C LYS A 521 24.58 14.88 8.82
N LYS A 522 25.61 14.07 8.57
CA LYS A 522 26.98 14.53 8.23
C LYS A 522 27.27 14.46 6.73
N ASN A 523 26.27 14.31 5.89
CA ASN A 523 26.39 14.04 4.46
C ASN A 523 27.30 12.83 4.15
N LYS A 524 27.14 11.74 4.88
CA LYS A 524 27.90 10.50 4.72
C LYS A 524 26.95 9.31 4.63
N PHE A 525 27.36 8.30 3.87
CA PHE A 525 26.66 7.02 3.78
C PHE A 525 27.66 5.86 3.71
N PHE A 526 27.21 4.63 4.00
CA PHE A 526 28.01 3.42 4.05
C PHE A 526 27.22 2.23 3.49
N LYS A 527 27.90 1.14 3.14
CA LYS A 527 27.25 -0.10 2.77
C LYS A 527 26.60 -0.76 4.00
N LEU A 528 25.30 -1.04 3.91
CA LEU A 528 24.56 -1.66 5.02
C LEU A 528 25.08 -3.08 5.33
N SER A 529 25.45 -3.85 4.30
CA SER A 529 26.03 -5.19 4.46
C SER A 529 27.33 -5.19 5.28
N GLU A 530 28.18 -4.20 5.09
CA GLU A 530 29.44 -4.08 5.84
C GLU A 530 29.18 -3.77 7.32
N VAL A 531 28.19 -2.92 7.62
CA VAL A 531 27.78 -2.63 9.01
C VAL A 531 27.14 -3.86 9.67
N LEU A 532 26.31 -4.60 8.94
CA LEU A 532 25.75 -5.86 9.44
C LEU A 532 26.82 -6.85 9.86
N ASN A 533 27.92 -6.96 9.07
CA ASN A 533 29.05 -7.82 9.39
C ASN A 533 29.77 -7.33 10.65
N ILE A 534 30.04 -6.03 10.79
CA ILE A 534 30.66 -5.46 12.01
C ILE A 534 29.83 -5.79 13.26
N ILE A 535 28.50 -5.62 13.20
CA ILE A 535 27.63 -5.93 14.34
C ILE A 535 27.73 -7.41 14.70
N LYS A 536 27.75 -8.31 13.71
CA LYS A 536 27.86 -9.76 13.95
C LYS A 536 29.22 -10.17 14.51
N GLU A 537 30.29 -9.52 14.06
CA GLU A 537 31.66 -9.84 14.49
C GLU A 537 31.98 -9.29 15.88
N ASP A 538 31.64 -8.02 16.15
CA ASP A 538 32.13 -7.28 17.29
C ASP A 538 31.14 -7.25 18.49
N TYR A 539 29.88 -7.62 18.27
CA TYR A 539 28.82 -7.59 19.30
C TYR A 539 28.21 -8.98 19.55
N SER A 540 27.56 -9.15 20.70
CA SER A 540 26.87 -10.40 21.09
C SER A 540 25.37 -10.23 21.06
N LYS A 541 24.65 -11.28 20.61
CA LYS A 541 23.19 -11.30 20.54
C LYS A 541 22.61 -12.07 21.72
N VAL A 542 21.77 -11.41 22.54
CA VAL A 542 21.05 -12.00 23.67
C VAL A 542 19.57 -11.63 23.51
N ASP A 543 18.66 -12.61 23.53
CA ASP A 543 17.21 -12.42 23.39
C ASP A 543 16.79 -11.50 22.23
N ASN A 544 17.37 -11.73 21.04
CA ASN A 544 17.19 -10.92 19.83
C ASN A 544 17.74 -9.49 19.87
N LYS A 545 18.44 -9.09 20.94
CA LYS A 545 19.08 -7.78 21.10
C LYS A 545 20.59 -7.90 21.01
N TRP A 546 21.22 -6.91 20.45
CA TRP A 546 22.66 -6.80 20.31
C TRP A 546 23.24 -5.96 21.45
N MET A 547 24.33 -6.42 22.05
CA MET A 547 25.01 -5.83 23.19
C MET A 547 26.52 -5.90 22.99
N LYS A 548 27.28 -5.05 23.68
CA LYS A 548 28.74 -5.10 23.65
C LYS A 548 29.23 -6.40 24.28
N LYS A 549 30.21 -7.08 23.66
CA LYS A 549 30.73 -8.39 24.14
C LYS A 549 31.23 -8.37 25.59
N GLU A 550 31.70 -7.24 26.08
CA GLU A 550 32.18 -7.07 27.45
C GLU A 550 31.06 -7.04 28.53
N ILE A 551 29.82 -6.78 28.13
CA ILE A 551 28.67 -6.66 29.03
C ILE A 551 27.99 -8.03 29.25
N VAL A 552 28.34 -9.04 28.47
CA VAL A 552 27.72 -10.37 28.45
C VAL A 552 28.48 -11.37 29.36
N LYS A 553 29.51 -10.92 30.08
CA LYS A 553 30.18 -11.67 31.13
C LYS A 553 29.44 -11.42 32.44
#